data_ab13705bb7e5d1ac3bf8975d2137b110
#
_entry.id   ab13705bb7e5d1ac3bf8975d2137b110
#
_cell.length_a   1.000
_cell.length_b   1.000
_cell.length_c   1.000
_cell.angle_alpha   90.00
_cell.angle_beta   90.00
_cell.angle_gamma   90.00
#
_symmetry.space_group_name_H-M   'P 1'
#
loop_
_entity.id
_entity.type
_entity.pdbx_description
1 polymer ?
#
loop_
_entity_poly.entity_id
_entity_poly.type
_entity_poly.pdbx_seq_one_letter_code
_entity_poly.pdbx_strand_id
1 'polypeptide(L)'
;MNTIVNRVWILCVFGLVALLGACSDNDDGLAKVDAGTAEQQSTPSAEIHKLEDGSTYQGQILDGKKNGQGVYIWPNGDRYDGEWKDGLMSGQGTFEDAQGHIYSGQWKKGEFHGRGVYRWPSGSRYEGGFVNGKKEGVGTYEWADGRSYRGEFSNDLKHGNGTYTWPDGRKYMGQFQADQRSGQGKMLYPDGEIYEGEFVDGARSGQGTRTQSDGVVYEGTFQDDMAQGQGRMEWPSGETYEGQFAEDMPHGRGQKSWPSGNQYQGEFKSSVMDGRGMLTFADGRVYDGQFKLGKRSGKGTLSWPSGEKYSGEFVDGMREGRGVFTWPDGSKYVGGFQQNALHGRGVCSMDGADTPCRFDRGVRIE
;
A
#
# COMPACT_ATOMS: atom_id res chain seq x y z
N MET A 1 38.84 -16.33 -25.07
CA MET A 1 37.71 -16.05 -26.00
C MET A 1 36.64 -15.34 -25.25
N ASN A 2 36.49 -14.06 -25.60
CA ASN A 2 35.57 -13.10 -24.98
C ASN A 2 34.11 -13.43 -25.30
N THR A 3 33.24 -13.27 -24.33
CA THR A 3 31.88 -12.86 -24.63
C THR A 3 31.36 -11.96 -23.49
N ILE A 4 31.21 -10.70 -23.84
CA ILE A 4 30.71 -9.57 -23.07
C ILE A 4 29.20 -9.69 -23.01
N VAL A 5 28.59 -9.61 -21.83
CA VAL A 5 27.14 -9.41 -21.67
C VAL A 5 26.89 -7.98 -21.21
N ASN A 6 26.24 -7.24 -22.11
CA ASN A 6 25.84 -5.85 -21.95
C ASN A 6 24.83 -5.67 -20.80
N ARG A 7 25.18 -4.82 -19.85
CA ARG A 7 24.21 -4.18 -18.93
C ARG A 7 23.72 -2.89 -19.57
N VAL A 8 22.45 -2.83 -19.88
CA VAL A 8 21.77 -1.61 -20.30
C VAL A 8 21.36 -0.84 -19.04
N TRP A 9 22.00 0.29 -18.81
CA TRP A 9 21.60 1.30 -17.85
C TRP A 9 20.66 2.27 -18.56
N ILE A 10 19.41 2.38 -18.10
CA ILE A 10 18.50 3.47 -18.52
C ILE A 10 18.68 4.60 -17.50
N LEU A 11 19.44 5.62 -17.93
CA LEU A 11 19.54 6.92 -17.27
C LEU A 11 18.33 7.76 -17.71
N CYS A 12 17.39 8.04 -16.80
CA CYS A 12 16.45 9.14 -16.99
C CYS A 12 17.13 10.46 -16.63
N VAL A 13 17.47 11.23 -17.66
CA VAL A 13 17.99 12.60 -17.52
C VAL A 13 16.80 13.53 -17.33
N PHE A 14 16.71 14.20 -16.19
CA PHE A 14 15.84 15.35 -15.99
C PHE A 14 16.46 16.56 -16.69
N GLY A 15 15.87 16.98 -17.80
CA GLY A 15 16.19 18.23 -18.48
C GLY A 15 15.43 19.39 -17.85
N LEU A 16 16.15 20.22 -17.11
CA LEU A 16 15.70 21.54 -16.66
C LEU A 16 15.91 22.54 -17.81
N VAL A 17 14.84 22.98 -18.45
CA VAL A 17 14.91 24.10 -19.42
C VAL A 17 14.44 25.37 -18.72
N ALA A 18 15.40 26.21 -18.35
CA ALA A 18 15.16 27.59 -17.99
C ALA A 18 15.09 28.43 -19.28
N LEU A 19 13.93 28.97 -19.59
CA LEU A 19 13.76 29.98 -20.63
C LEU A 19 13.70 31.37 -19.98
N LEU A 20 14.82 32.06 -20.05
CA LEU A 20 14.91 33.53 -19.92
C LEU A 20 14.45 34.11 -21.24
N GLY A 21 13.28 34.74 -21.27
CA GLY A 21 12.79 35.54 -22.37
C GLY A 21 12.84 37.01 -21.99
N ALA A 22 13.64 37.74 -22.71
CA ALA A 22 13.87 39.17 -22.56
C ALA A 22 12.62 39.98 -22.92
N CYS A 23 12.36 41.05 -22.17
CA CYS A 23 11.49 42.14 -22.52
C CYS A 23 12.02 42.87 -23.77
N SER A 24 11.15 43.09 -24.74
CA SER A 24 11.31 44.15 -25.69
C SER A 24 10.02 44.98 -25.70
N ASP A 25 10.16 46.22 -25.26
CA ASP A 25 9.15 47.26 -25.41
C ASP A 25 8.88 47.50 -26.90
N ASN A 26 7.60 47.45 -27.27
CA ASN A 26 7.11 48.22 -28.42
C ASN A 26 5.79 48.87 -28.03
N ASP A 27 5.93 50.13 -27.76
CA ASP A 27 4.90 51.14 -27.75
C ASP A 27 4.30 51.23 -29.18
N ASP A 28 2.97 51.08 -29.30
CA ASP A 28 2.19 51.82 -30.30
C ASP A 28 0.68 51.43 -30.19
N GLY A 29 -0.15 52.46 -30.05
CA GLY A 29 -1.54 52.38 -30.48
C GLY A 29 -2.60 52.34 -29.40
N LEU A 30 -2.74 53.37 -28.59
CA LEU A 30 -3.98 53.71 -27.89
C LEU A 30 -5.11 53.97 -28.89
N ALA A 31 -5.86 52.95 -29.26
CA ALA A 31 -7.23 53.16 -29.77
C ALA A 31 -8.15 53.36 -28.56
N LYS A 32 -8.59 54.61 -28.38
CA LYS A 32 -9.73 54.90 -27.50
C LYS A 32 -10.94 54.09 -27.96
N VAL A 33 -11.28 53.05 -27.24
CA VAL A 33 -12.60 52.43 -27.32
C VAL A 33 -13.51 53.31 -26.46
N ASP A 34 -14.41 53.98 -27.10
CA ASP A 34 -15.48 54.72 -26.46
C ASP A 34 -16.18 53.81 -25.45
N ALA A 35 -16.29 54.30 -24.23
CA ALA A 35 -17.13 53.74 -23.22
C ALA A 35 -18.60 53.90 -23.69
N GLY A 36 -19.06 52.92 -24.52
CA GLY A 36 -20.43 52.72 -24.77
C GLY A 36 -21.06 52.39 -23.39
N THR A 37 -21.85 53.31 -22.92
CA THR A 37 -22.79 53.13 -21.83
C THR A 37 -23.48 51.81 -22.03
N ALA A 38 -23.08 50.78 -21.25
CA ALA A 38 -23.89 49.61 -21.05
C ALA A 38 -25.19 50.10 -20.39
N GLU A 39 -26.23 50.25 -21.21
CA GLU A 39 -27.57 50.30 -20.68
C GLU A 39 -27.74 49.07 -19.76
N GLN A 40 -27.75 49.36 -18.45
CA GLN A 40 -28.31 48.44 -17.49
C GLN A 40 -29.76 48.27 -17.94
N GLN A 41 -30.02 47.19 -18.69
CA GLN A 41 -31.37 46.66 -18.82
C GLN A 41 -31.79 46.29 -17.41
N SER A 42 -32.49 47.23 -16.76
CA SER A 42 -33.27 46.95 -15.57
C SER A 42 -34.24 45.84 -15.96
N THR A 43 -33.92 44.62 -15.58
CA THR A 43 -34.90 43.53 -15.62
C THR A 43 -36.15 44.05 -14.89
N PRO A 44 -37.34 44.01 -15.51
CA PRO A 44 -38.56 44.42 -14.82
C PRO A 44 -38.64 43.58 -13.54
N SER A 45 -38.94 44.21 -12.39
CA SER A 45 -39.17 43.48 -11.16
C SER A 45 -40.38 42.56 -11.44
N ALA A 46 -40.09 41.27 -11.64
CA ALA A 46 -41.11 40.29 -11.96
C ALA A 46 -42.14 40.27 -10.83
N GLU A 47 -43.42 40.37 -11.17
CA GLU A 47 -44.53 40.31 -10.21
C GLU A 47 -44.49 38.98 -9.45
N ILE A 48 -44.79 39.00 -8.15
CA ILE A 48 -44.85 37.78 -7.34
C ILE A 48 -46.21 37.11 -7.61
N HIS A 49 -46.15 35.94 -8.24
CA HIS A 49 -47.29 35.09 -8.48
C HIS A 49 -47.51 34.13 -7.31
N LYS A 50 -48.62 34.24 -6.61
CA LYS A 50 -49.07 33.25 -5.62
C LYS A 50 -49.83 32.14 -6.34
N LEU A 51 -49.43 30.90 -6.08
CA LEU A 51 -50.04 29.71 -6.69
C LEU A 51 -51.05 29.09 -5.71
N GLU A 52 -51.97 28.26 -6.24
CA GLU A 52 -53.06 27.65 -5.47
C GLU A 52 -52.57 26.73 -4.36
N ASP A 53 -51.36 26.12 -4.52
CA ASP A 53 -50.70 25.24 -3.56
C ASP A 53 -49.99 26.02 -2.43
N GLY A 54 -50.05 27.36 -2.46
CA GLY A 54 -49.40 28.23 -1.49
C GLY A 54 -47.96 28.60 -1.82
N SER A 55 -47.40 28.06 -2.88
CA SER A 55 -46.07 28.44 -3.37
C SER A 55 -46.06 29.85 -3.99
N THR A 56 -44.87 30.44 -4.14
CA THR A 56 -44.71 31.72 -4.83
C THR A 56 -43.68 31.61 -5.94
N TYR A 57 -43.93 32.29 -7.04
CA TYR A 57 -42.99 32.44 -8.13
C TYR A 57 -42.79 33.91 -8.48
N GLN A 58 -41.51 34.31 -8.62
CA GLN A 58 -41.12 35.63 -9.10
C GLN A 58 -40.14 35.44 -10.25
N GLY A 59 -40.57 35.70 -11.48
CA GLY A 59 -39.73 35.46 -12.65
C GLY A 59 -40.47 35.56 -13.96
N GLN A 60 -39.81 35.20 -15.03
CA GLN A 60 -40.33 35.23 -16.38
C GLN A 60 -41.31 34.07 -16.64
N ILE A 61 -42.41 34.37 -17.32
CA ILE A 61 -43.40 33.39 -17.77
C ILE A 61 -43.51 33.50 -19.29
N LEU A 62 -43.47 32.36 -19.96
CA LEU A 62 -43.70 32.22 -21.39
C LEU A 62 -44.73 31.12 -21.62
N ASP A 63 -45.78 31.43 -22.35
CA ASP A 63 -46.90 30.50 -22.65
C ASP A 63 -47.48 29.84 -21.39
N GLY A 64 -47.63 30.62 -20.31
CA GLY A 64 -48.15 30.14 -19.02
C GLY A 64 -47.19 29.24 -18.20
N LYS A 65 -45.96 29.10 -18.64
CA LYS A 65 -44.94 28.29 -17.94
C LYS A 65 -43.79 29.15 -17.44
N LYS A 66 -43.19 28.74 -16.30
CA LYS A 66 -41.95 29.36 -15.83
C LYS A 66 -40.87 29.24 -16.90
N ASN A 67 -40.21 30.35 -17.24
CA ASN A 67 -39.15 30.40 -18.25
C ASN A 67 -38.14 31.51 -17.92
N GLY A 68 -36.91 31.42 -18.40
CA GLY A 68 -35.87 32.39 -18.08
C GLY A 68 -35.46 32.38 -16.59
N GLN A 69 -35.10 33.55 -16.05
CA GLN A 69 -34.71 33.69 -14.64
C GLN A 69 -35.94 33.78 -13.72
N GLY A 70 -35.86 33.08 -12.54
CA GLY A 70 -36.92 33.19 -11.57
C GLY A 70 -36.64 32.50 -10.26
N VAL A 71 -37.29 33.01 -9.21
CA VAL A 71 -37.26 32.47 -7.85
C VAL A 71 -38.58 31.75 -7.57
N TYR A 72 -38.48 30.51 -7.10
CA TYR A 72 -39.64 29.75 -6.65
C TYR A 72 -39.45 29.37 -5.19
N ILE A 73 -40.49 29.60 -4.39
CA ILE A 73 -40.51 29.22 -2.97
C ILE A 73 -41.71 28.29 -2.76
N TRP A 74 -41.41 27.07 -2.28
CA TRP A 74 -42.41 26.06 -1.94
C TRP A 74 -43.05 26.33 -0.59
N PRO A 75 -44.23 25.80 -0.30
CA PRO A 75 -44.92 26.01 1.00
C PRO A 75 -44.15 25.46 2.18
N ASN A 76 -43.29 24.46 1.98
CA ASN A 76 -42.44 23.89 3.02
C ASN A 76 -41.19 24.73 3.32
N GLY A 77 -40.97 25.81 2.59
CA GLY A 77 -39.82 26.68 2.75
C GLY A 77 -38.63 26.41 1.80
N ASP A 78 -38.71 25.37 0.99
CA ASP A 78 -37.68 25.15 -0.04
C ASP A 78 -37.65 26.34 -1.01
N ARG A 79 -36.47 26.66 -1.54
CA ARG A 79 -36.24 27.78 -2.45
C ARG A 79 -35.38 27.38 -3.62
N TYR A 80 -35.82 27.71 -4.81
CA TYR A 80 -34.99 27.67 -6.02
C TYR A 80 -34.86 29.08 -6.62
N ASP A 81 -33.65 29.44 -6.98
CA ASP A 81 -33.27 30.68 -7.65
C ASP A 81 -32.40 30.37 -8.85
N GLY A 82 -32.92 30.55 -10.05
CA GLY A 82 -32.17 30.16 -11.23
C GLY A 82 -32.98 30.16 -12.51
N GLU A 83 -32.44 29.48 -13.50
CA GLU A 83 -33.04 29.40 -14.83
C GLU A 83 -34.16 28.36 -14.90
N TRP A 84 -35.17 28.68 -15.64
CA TRP A 84 -36.36 27.88 -15.91
C TRP A 84 -36.51 27.66 -17.41
N LYS A 85 -36.94 26.48 -17.80
CA LYS A 85 -37.35 26.17 -19.17
C LYS A 85 -38.58 25.26 -19.18
N ASP A 86 -39.64 25.70 -19.86
CA ASP A 86 -40.91 24.97 -19.99
C ASP A 86 -41.50 24.51 -18.63
N GLY A 87 -41.34 25.33 -17.59
CA GLY A 87 -41.79 25.05 -16.23
C GLY A 87 -40.86 24.23 -15.35
N LEU A 88 -39.71 23.78 -15.87
CA LEU A 88 -38.71 22.95 -15.17
C LEU A 88 -37.43 23.75 -14.87
N MET A 89 -36.80 23.46 -13.72
CA MET A 89 -35.47 23.98 -13.38
C MET A 89 -34.48 23.55 -14.46
N SER A 90 -33.69 24.50 -14.96
CA SER A 90 -32.77 24.32 -16.09
C SER A 90 -31.61 25.29 -15.97
N GLY A 91 -30.54 25.10 -16.76
CA GLY A 91 -29.39 26.02 -16.78
C GLY A 91 -28.70 26.15 -15.42
N GLN A 92 -28.34 27.35 -15.02
CA GLN A 92 -27.72 27.64 -13.72
C GLN A 92 -28.76 27.96 -12.65
N GLY A 93 -28.58 27.43 -11.44
CA GLY A 93 -29.49 27.75 -10.35
C GLY A 93 -28.99 27.21 -8.99
N THR A 94 -29.56 27.81 -7.94
CA THR A 94 -29.33 27.42 -6.54
C THR A 94 -30.66 26.93 -5.95
N PHE A 95 -30.63 25.76 -5.38
CA PHE A 95 -31.72 25.18 -4.60
C PHE A 95 -31.27 25.07 -3.14
N GLU A 96 -32.14 25.49 -2.25
CA GLU A 96 -31.99 25.34 -0.80
C GLU A 96 -33.28 24.71 -0.25
N ASP A 97 -33.14 23.58 0.45
CA ASP A 97 -34.29 22.98 1.13
C ASP A 97 -34.46 23.54 2.56
N ALA A 98 -35.62 23.30 3.15
CA ALA A 98 -35.96 23.75 4.48
C ALA A 98 -35.06 23.12 5.59
N GLN A 99 -34.33 22.08 5.27
CA GLN A 99 -33.32 21.43 6.15
C GLN A 99 -31.94 22.05 6.05
N GLY A 100 -31.71 22.97 5.10
CA GLY A 100 -30.45 23.67 4.88
C GLY A 100 -29.46 22.93 3.97
N HIS A 101 -29.93 21.96 3.16
CA HIS A 101 -29.14 21.46 2.05
C HIS A 101 -29.12 22.47 0.92
N ILE A 102 -27.97 22.74 0.33
CA ILE A 102 -27.81 23.70 -0.75
C ILE A 102 -27.13 23.02 -1.94
N TYR A 103 -27.78 23.09 -3.09
CA TYR A 103 -27.16 22.79 -4.37
C TYR A 103 -27.04 24.07 -5.21
N SER A 104 -25.82 24.34 -5.71
CA SER A 104 -25.58 25.43 -6.68
C SER A 104 -24.84 24.84 -7.87
N GLY A 105 -25.45 24.96 -9.06
CA GLY A 105 -24.88 24.36 -10.26
C GLY A 105 -25.83 24.28 -11.43
N GLN A 106 -25.49 23.39 -12.33
CA GLN A 106 -26.27 23.17 -13.54
C GLN A 106 -27.46 22.26 -13.29
N TRP A 107 -28.56 22.56 -13.96
CA TRP A 107 -29.85 21.87 -13.92
C TRP A 107 -30.29 21.43 -15.29
N LYS A 108 -30.91 20.29 -15.37
CA LYS A 108 -31.52 19.78 -16.59
C LYS A 108 -32.84 19.05 -16.27
N LYS A 109 -33.93 19.59 -16.76
CA LYS A 109 -35.29 19.02 -16.56
C LYS A 109 -35.63 18.77 -15.09
N GLY A 110 -35.23 19.67 -14.19
CA GLY A 110 -35.53 19.57 -12.76
C GLY A 110 -34.52 18.76 -11.94
N GLU A 111 -33.48 18.21 -12.54
CA GLU A 111 -32.47 17.40 -11.87
C GLU A 111 -31.09 18.06 -11.87
N PHE A 112 -30.26 17.81 -10.84
CA PHE A 112 -28.85 18.22 -10.83
C PHE A 112 -28.15 17.61 -12.03
N HIS A 113 -27.38 18.43 -12.72
CA HIS A 113 -26.69 18.03 -13.94
C HIS A 113 -25.39 18.82 -14.11
N GLY A 114 -24.48 18.33 -14.98
CA GLY A 114 -23.24 19.03 -15.26
C GLY A 114 -22.40 19.29 -14.02
N ARG A 115 -21.79 20.47 -13.88
CA ARG A 115 -21.00 20.84 -12.71
C ARG A 115 -21.85 21.52 -11.65
N GLY A 116 -21.62 21.15 -10.38
CA GLY A 116 -22.29 21.76 -9.25
C GLY A 116 -21.55 21.56 -7.92
N VAL A 117 -22.02 22.31 -6.94
CA VAL A 117 -21.60 22.21 -5.54
C VAL A 117 -22.80 21.87 -4.68
N TYR A 118 -22.69 20.80 -3.93
CA TYR A 118 -23.70 20.40 -2.94
C TYR A 118 -23.16 20.58 -1.53
N ARG A 119 -23.89 21.24 -0.66
CA ARG A 119 -23.55 21.45 0.75
C ARG A 119 -24.60 20.83 1.65
N TRP A 120 -24.17 20.08 2.63
CA TRP A 120 -25.01 19.47 3.65
C TRP A 120 -25.02 20.35 4.90
N PRO A 121 -26.11 20.38 5.68
CA PRO A 121 -26.19 21.08 6.97
C PRO A 121 -25.12 20.62 7.96
N SER A 122 -24.66 19.37 7.82
CA SER A 122 -23.56 18.82 8.63
C SER A 122 -22.21 19.53 8.45
N GLY A 123 -22.07 20.37 7.39
CA GLY A 123 -20.82 20.97 6.97
C GLY A 123 -20.06 20.18 5.89
N SER A 124 -20.57 19.01 5.50
CA SER A 124 -19.99 18.26 4.36
C SER A 124 -20.26 19.01 3.05
N ARG A 125 -19.37 18.80 2.07
CA ARG A 125 -19.45 19.48 0.76
C ARG A 125 -19.01 18.51 -0.35
N TYR A 126 -19.73 18.55 -1.44
CA TYR A 126 -19.29 17.94 -2.70
C TYR A 126 -19.19 19.01 -3.79
N GLU A 127 -18.14 18.94 -4.59
CA GLU A 127 -17.97 19.75 -5.80
C GLU A 127 -17.53 18.86 -6.94
N GLY A 128 -18.33 18.77 -8.00
CA GLY A 128 -18.01 17.87 -9.12
C GLY A 128 -19.14 17.74 -10.13
N GLY A 129 -19.08 16.66 -10.89
CA GLY A 129 -20.07 16.32 -11.90
C GLY A 129 -21.34 15.72 -11.32
N PHE A 130 -22.46 15.99 -12.00
CA PHE A 130 -23.76 15.39 -11.73
C PHE A 130 -24.41 14.94 -13.03
N VAL A 131 -25.07 13.79 -13.00
CA VAL A 131 -25.92 13.29 -14.06
C VAL A 131 -27.21 12.73 -13.45
N ASN A 132 -28.34 13.28 -13.83
CA ASN A 132 -29.66 12.88 -13.36
C ASN A 132 -29.71 12.80 -11.81
N GLY A 133 -29.27 13.87 -11.15
CA GLY A 133 -29.28 14.00 -9.69
C GLY A 133 -28.18 13.28 -8.94
N LYS A 134 -27.37 12.44 -9.61
CA LYS A 134 -26.32 11.65 -8.99
C LYS A 134 -24.93 12.20 -9.28
N LYS A 135 -24.01 12.04 -8.32
CA LYS A 135 -22.58 12.34 -8.52
C LYS A 135 -22.02 11.43 -9.61
N GLU A 136 -21.36 12.02 -10.60
CA GLU A 136 -20.80 11.32 -11.76
C GLU A 136 -19.53 12.04 -12.25
N GLY A 137 -18.55 11.29 -12.74
CA GLY A 137 -17.27 11.84 -13.18
C GLY A 137 -16.39 12.33 -12.04
N VAL A 138 -15.48 13.28 -12.31
CA VAL A 138 -14.50 13.75 -11.34
C VAL A 138 -15.13 14.77 -10.37
N GLY A 139 -14.86 14.59 -9.07
CA GLY A 139 -15.31 15.47 -8.02
C GLY A 139 -14.45 15.43 -6.76
N THR A 140 -14.72 16.36 -5.85
CA THR A 140 -14.14 16.42 -4.51
C THR A 140 -15.25 16.36 -3.49
N TYR A 141 -15.17 15.42 -2.57
CA TYR A 141 -16.06 15.30 -1.42
C TYR A 141 -15.26 15.60 -0.14
N GLU A 142 -15.74 16.52 0.64
CA GLU A 142 -15.19 16.91 1.94
C GLU A 142 -16.23 16.59 3.01
N TRP A 143 -15.90 15.71 3.94
CA TRP A 143 -16.77 15.37 5.08
C TRP A 143 -16.56 16.34 6.22
N ALA A 144 -17.60 16.58 7.00
CA ALA A 144 -17.55 17.45 8.17
C ALA A 144 -16.54 17.01 9.24
N ASP A 145 -16.17 15.74 9.26
CA ASP A 145 -15.17 15.17 10.18
C ASP A 145 -13.72 15.32 9.68
N GLY A 146 -13.51 16.03 8.57
CA GLY A 146 -12.19 16.31 7.99
C GLY A 146 -11.66 15.24 7.03
N ARG A 147 -12.40 14.17 6.77
CA ARG A 147 -12.07 13.26 5.65
C ARG A 147 -12.26 13.98 4.32
N SER A 148 -11.50 13.59 3.32
CA SER A 148 -11.71 14.08 1.95
C SER A 148 -11.47 12.97 0.92
N TYR A 149 -12.20 13.06 -0.18
CA TYR A 149 -11.98 12.25 -1.37
C TYR A 149 -11.94 13.15 -2.60
N ARG A 150 -10.94 12.97 -3.44
CA ARG A 150 -10.85 13.60 -4.75
C ARG A 150 -10.59 12.52 -5.79
N GLY A 151 -11.53 12.33 -6.71
CA GLY A 151 -11.44 11.26 -7.70
C GLY A 151 -12.73 11.11 -8.50
N GLU A 152 -12.85 9.96 -9.11
CA GLU A 152 -13.98 9.63 -9.95
C GLU A 152 -15.17 9.13 -9.11
N PHE A 153 -16.37 9.46 -9.56
CA PHE A 153 -17.64 8.99 -9.03
C PHE A 153 -18.44 8.32 -10.14
N SER A 154 -19.17 7.29 -9.81
CA SER A 154 -20.19 6.70 -10.66
C SER A 154 -21.41 6.33 -9.83
N ASN A 155 -22.58 6.85 -10.21
CA ASN A 155 -23.85 6.64 -9.51
C ASN A 155 -23.76 6.91 -7.99
N ASP A 156 -23.22 8.07 -7.60
CA ASP A 156 -22.99 8.51 -6.20
C ASP A 156 -21.83 7.83 -5.47
N LEU A 157 -21.26 6.74 -5.98
CA LEU A 157 -20.23 5.95 -5.35
C LEU A 157 -18.83 6.36 -5.86
N LYS A 158 -17.80 6.30 -4.99
CA LYS A 158 -16.40 6.43 -5.42
C LYS A 158 -16.07 5.30 -6.39
N HIS A 159 -15.45 5.67 -7.51
CA HIS A 159 -15.10 4.75 -8.59
C HIS A 159 -13.78 5.18 -9.25
N GLY A 160 -13.21 4.34 -10.13
CA GLY A 160 -12.00 4.67 -10.88
C GLY A 160 -10.85 5.14 -9.97
N ASN A 161 -10.06 6.10 -10.44
CA ASN A 161 -8.91 6.59 -9.69
C ASN A 161 -9.29 7.73 -8.73
N GLY A 162 -8.70 7.69 -7.54
CA GLY A 162 -8.93 8.73 -6.55
C GLY A 162 -7.91 8.78 -5.42
N THR A 163 -7.97 9.87 -4.69
CA THR A 163 -7.20 10.09 -3.47
C THR A 163 -8.18 10.25 -2.31
N TYR A 164 -8.01 9.44 -1.28
CA TYR A 164 -8.76 9.53 -0.03
C TYR A 164 -7.80 9.92 1.10
N THR A 165 -8.15 10.94 1.86
CA THR A 165 -7.36 11.43 3.00
C THR A 165 -8.19 11.34 4.27
N TRP A 166 -7.60 10.81 5.34
CA TRP A 166 -8.19 10.74 6.67
C TRP A 166 -7.68 11.87 7.57
N PRO A 167 -8.44 12.30 8.57
CA PRO A 167 -8.03 13.34 9.50
C PRO A 167 -6.78 12.98 10.33
N ASP A 168 -6.52 11.68 10.52
CA ASP A 168 -5.34 11.18 11.22
C ASP A 168 -4.06 11.24 10.38
N GLY A 169 -4.14 11.71 9.12
CA GLY A 169 -3.02 11.84 8.20
C GLY A 169 -2.81 10.65 7.26
N ARG A 170 -3.54 9.55 7.43
CA ARG A 170 -3.52 8.47 6.43
C ARG A 170 -3.98 8.98 5.07
N LYS A 171 -3.39 8.43 4.00
CA LYS A 171 -3.74 8.79 2.63
C LYS A 171 -3.68 7.56 1.74
N TYR A 172 -4.75 7.32 1.01
CA TYR A 172 -4.80 6.33 -0.06
C TYR A 172 -4.86 7.01 -1.42
N MET A 173 -4.08 6.52 -2.37
CA MET A 173 -4.06 6.94 -3.77
C MET A 173 -4.15 5.68 -4.62
N GLY A 174 -5.24 5.52 -5.38
CA GLY A 174 -5.44 4.29 -6.16
C GLY A 174 -6.85 4.14 -6.67
N GLN A 175 -7.17 2.93 -7.04
CA GLN A 175 -8.44 2.57 -7.65
C GLN A 175 -9.54 2.34 -6.59
N PHE A 176 -10.76 2.68 -6.96
CA PHE A 176 -11.98 2.45 -6.20
C PHE A 176 -13.01 1.73 -7.07
N GLN A 177 -13.76 0.85 -6.47
CA GLN A 177 -14.94 0.22 -7.05
C GLN A 177 -16.07 0.21 -6.00
N ALA A 178 -17.19 0.84 -6.32
CA ALA A 178 -18.36 0.90 -5.44
C ALA A 178 -18.00 1.29 -3.98
N ASP A 179 -17.34 2.44 -3.81
CA ASP A 179 -16.86 3.00 -2.54
C ASP A 179 -15.67 2.28 -1.87
N GLN A 180 -15.28 1.09 -2.33
CA GLN A 180 -14.19 0.32 -1.75
C GLN A 180 -12.88 0.52 -2.52
N ARG A 181 -11.75 0.46 -1.81
CA ARG A 181 -10.42 0.41 -2.44
C ARG A 181 -10.31 -0.92 -3.20
N SER A 182 -9.86 -0.86 -4.44
CA SER A 182 -9.78 -2.01 -5.35
C SER A 182 -8.61 -1.84 -6.31
N GLY A 183 -8.11 -2.93 -6.91
CA GLY A 183 -7.01 -2.85 -7.86
C GLY A 183 -5.73 -2.26 -7.28
N GLN A 184 -4.95 -1.56 -8.08
CA GLN A 184 -3.68 -0.99 -7.66
C GLN A 184 -3.85 0.27 -6.83
N GLY A 185 -3.07 0.37 -5.76
CA GLY A 185 -3.10 1.55 -4.89
C GLY A 185 -1.89 1.68 -3.98
N LYS A 186 -1.73 2.90 -3.45
CA LYS A 186 -0.70 3.25 -2.48
C LYS A 186 -1.34 3.82 -1.23
N MET A 187 -1.00 3.22 -0.10
CA MET A 187 -1.42 3.67 1.23
C MET A 187 -0.24 4.26 1.96
N LEU A 188 -0.40 5.46 2.48
CA LEU A 188 0.57 6.16 3.33
C LEU A 188 0.00 6.25 4.74
N TYR A 189 0.80 5.92 5.73
CA TYR A 189 0.44 6.00 7.14
C TYR A 189 1.22 7.13 7.83
N PRO A 190 0.66 7.75 8.89
CA PRO A 190 1.30 8.88 9.58
C PRO A 190 2.63 8.55 10.24
N ASP A 191 2.84 7.29 10.62
CA ASP A 191 4.07 6.78 11.22
C ASP A 191 5.19 6.53 10.21
N GLY A 192 4.90 6.74 8.90
CA GLY A 192 5.83 6.54 7.80
C GLY A 192 5.72 5.17 7.13
N GLU A 193 4.84 4.26 7.59
CA GLU A 193 4.58 3.02 6.86
C GLU A 193 4.00 3.35 5.47
N ILE A 194 4.44 2.61 4.46
CA ILE A 194 3.95 2.70 3.07
C ILE A 194 3.59 1.30 2.61
N TYR A 195 2.40 1.18 2.01
CA TYR A 195 2.03 0.01 1.23
C TYR A 195 1.75 0.42 -0.22
N GLU A 196 2.27 -0.33 -1.18
CA GLU A 196 2.02 -0.16 -2.60
C GLU A 196 1.76 -1.53 -3.23
N GLY A 197 0.54 -1.72 -3.77
CA GLY A 197 0.13 -3.03 -4.28
C GLY A 197 -1.37 -3.14 -4.52
N GLU A 198 -1.83 -4.37 -4.57
CA GLU A 198 -3.21 -4.71 -4.88
C GLU A 198 -4.13 -4.59 -3.66
N PHE A 199 -5.37 -4.19 -3.93
CA PHE A 199 -6.48 -4.12 -2.97
C PHE A 199 -7.68 -4.89 -3.53
N VAL A 200 -8.33 -5.66 -2.67
CA VAL A 200 -9.60 -6.33 -2.95
C VAL A 200 -10.53 -6.03 -1.77
N ASP A 201 -11.72 -5.52 -2.05
CA ASP A 201 -12.75 -5.17 -1.06
C ASP A 201 -12.23 -4.32 0.12
N GLY A 202 -11.28 -3.43 -0.18
CA GLY A 202 -10.69 -2.54 0.80
C GLY A 202 -9.50 -3.09 1.58
N ALA A 203 -9.16 -4.38 1.47
CA ALA A 203 -8.03 -5.02 2.11
C ALA A 203 -6.82 -5.15 1.15
N ARG A 204 -5.60 -5.12 1.69
CA ARG A 204 -4.39 -5.47 0.93
C ARG A 204 -4.46 -6.94 0.52
N SER A 205 -4.28 -7.20 -0.76
CA SER A 205 -4.40 -8.54 -1.35
C SER A 205 -3.45 -8.65 -2.56
N GLY A 206 -3.21 -9.88 -3.07
CA GLY A 206 -2.34 -10.04 -4.23
C GLY A 206 -0.89 -9.61 -3.99
N GLN A 207 -0.24 -9.10 -5.01
CA GLN A 207 1.16 -8.67 -4.93
C GLN A 207 1.28 -7.24 -4.39
N GLY A 208 2.26 -7.01 -3.53
CA GLY A 208 2.52 -5.69 -2.98
C GLY A 208 3.86 -5.57 -2.25
N THR A 209 4.23 -4.33 -2.01
CA THR A 209 5.40 -3.96 -1.21
C THR A 209 4.94 -3.17 0.01
N ARG A 210 5.38 -3.58 1.19
CA ARG A 210 5.19 -2.85 2.45
C ARG A 210 6.55 -2.41 2.99
N THR A 211 6.72 -1.11 3.15
CA THR A 211 7.84 -0.52 3.88
C THR A 211 7.33 -0.07 5.24
N GLN A 212 7.79 -0.69 6.30
CA GLN A 212 7.42 -0.36 7.67
C GLN A 212 8.15 0.90 8.14
N SER A 213 7.63 1.55 9.18
CA SER A 213 8.21 2.76 9.76
C SER A 213 9.63 2.59 10.30
N ASP A 214 10.01 1.38 10.69
CA ASP A 214 11.35 1.02 11.13
C ASP A 214 12.32 0.69 9.96
N GLY A 215 11.82 0.77 8.72
CA GLY A 215 12.58 0.53 7.49
C GLY A 215 12.63 -0.93 7.03
N VAL A 216 11.90 -1.84 7.67
CA VAL A 216 11.73 -3.21 7.16
C VAL A 216 10.89 -3.17 5.89
N VAL A 217 11.37 -3.82 4.83
CA VAL A 217 10.68 -3.93 3.54
C VAL A 217 10.24 -5.37 3.33
N TYR A 218 8.95 -5.55 3.06
CA TYR A 218 8.39 -6.81 2.59
C TYR A 218 7.89 -6.64 1.16
N GLU A 219 8.23 -7.56 0.28
CA GLU A 219 7.74 -7.67 -1.09
C GLU A 219 7.20 -9.08 -1.31
N GLY A 220 5.94 -9.21 -1.68
CA GLY A 220 5.34 -10.53 -1.86
C GLY A 220 3.82 -10.51 -1.87
N THR A 221 3.25 -11.67 -1.57
CA THR A 221 1.79 -11.88 -1.58
C THR A 221 1.16 -11.42 -0.27
N PHE A 222 0.05 -10.70 -0.37
CA PHE A 222 -0.83 -10.33 0.73
C PHE A 222 -2.17 -11.06 0.60
N GLN A 223 -2.76 -11.38 1.73
CA GLN A 223 -4.13 -11.86 1.85
C GLN A 223 -4.73 -11.28 3.14
N ASP A 224 -5.90 -10.63 3.03
CA ASP A 224 -6.62 -10.04 4.16
C ASP A 224 -5.72 -9.15 5.05
N ASP A 225 -5.02 -8.20 4.40
CA ASP A 225 -4.08 -7.25 5.00
C ASP A 225 -2.76 -7.84 5.56
N MET A 226 -2.55 -9.15 5.53
CA MET A 226 -1.35 -9.83 6.06
C MET A 226 -0.45 -10.37 4.94
N ALA A 227 0.87 -10.36 5.18
CA ALA A 227 1.83 -11.06 4.34
C ALA A 227 1.60 -12.56 4.42
N GLN A 228 1.39 -13.21 3.27
CA GLN A 228 1.03 -14.61 3.15
C GLN A 228 1.66 -15.23 1.90
N GLY A 229 1.95 -16.54 1.90
CA GLY A 229 2.51 -17.23 0.74
C GLY A 229 3.97 -16.90 0.49
N GLN A 230 4.37 -16.69 -0.75
CA GLN A 230 5.76 -16.40 -1.09
C GLN A 230 6.07 -14.91 -1.00
N GLY A 231 7.27 -14.58 -0.48
CA GLY A 231 7.72 -13.21 -0.38
C GLY A 231 9.19 -13.09 0.03
N ARG A 232 9.67 -11.85 -0.01
CA ARG A 232 10.99 -11.45 0.44
C ARG A 232 10.85 -10.37 1.52
N MET A 233 11.65 -10.49 2.56
CA MET A 233 11.76 -9.47 3.62
C MET A 233 13.22 -9.04 3.76
N GLU A 234 13.42 -7.73 3.87
CA GLU A 234 14.72 -7.11 4.07
C GLU A 234 14.66 -6.18 5.27
N TRP A 235 15.61 -6.37 6.19
CA TRP A 235 15.74 -5.56 7.40
C TRP A 235 16.81 -4.48 7.22
N PRO A 236 16.71 -3.33 7.90
CA PRO A 236 17.72 -2.27 7.87
C PRO A 236 19.12 -2.75 8.31
N SER A 237 19.18 -3.83 9.07
CA SER A 237 20.45 -4.50 9.44
C SER A 237 21.17 -5.10 8.23
N GLY A 238 20.50 -5.23 7.07
CA GLY A 238 20.97 -5.93 5.88
C GLY A 238 20.72 -7.45 5.91
N GLU A 239 19.98 -7.94 6.88
CA GLU A 239 19.44 -9.31 6.84
C GLU A 239 18.39 -9.41 5.74
N THR A 240 18.30 -10.58 5.09
CA THR A 240 17.25 -10.87 4.12
C THR A 240 16.62 -12.24 4.40
N TYR A 241 15.34 -12.34 4.14
CA TYR A 241 14.63 -13.62 4.10
C TYR A 241 13.85 -13.71 2.79
N GLU A 242 13.90 -14.87 2.16
CA GLU A 242 13.12 -15.21 0.97
C GLU A 242 12.48 -16.58 1.16
N GLY A 243 11.17 -16.66 1.05
CA GLY A 243 10.45 -17.91 1.30
C GLY A 243 8.98 -17.71 1.62
N GLN A 244 8.43 -18.68 2.36
CA GLN A 244 7.03 -18.69 2.76
C GLN A 244 6.78 -17.78 3.95
N PHE A 245 5.63 -17.12 3.93
CA PHE A 245 5.08 -16.29 5.00
C PHE A 245 3.72 -16.81 5.43
N ALA A 246 3.43 -16.66 6.70
CA ALA A 246 2.10 -16.84 7.29
C ALA A 246 1.91 -15.76 8.38
N GLU A 247 0.78 -15.05 8.32
CA GLU A 247 0.43 -14.04 9.33
C GLU A 247 1.57 -13.03 9.58
N ASP A 248 2.07 -12.40 8.50
CA ASP A 248 3.18 -11.44 8.49
C ASP A 248 4.57 -11.99 8.88
N MET A 249 4.70 -13.27 9.17
CA MET A 249 5.94 -13.87 9.67
C MET A 249 6.55 -14.87 8.69
N PRO A 250 7.90 -14.94 8.55
CA PRO A 250 8.61 -16.06 7.96
C PRO A 250 8.12 -17.39 8.50
N HIS A 251 7.66 -18.28 7.62
CA HIS A 251 7.10 -19.59 7.98
C HIS A 251 7.43 -20.63 6.90
N GLY A 252 7.25 -21.91 7.19
CA GLY A 252 7.47 -22.96 6.21
C GLY A 252 8.91 -22.99 5.70
N ARG A 253 9.12 -23.13 4.38
CA ARG A 253 10.46 -23.19 3.78
C ARG A 253 10.92 -21.83 3.30
N GLY A 254 12.20 -21.51 3.61
CA GLY A 254 12.83 -20.27 3.16
C GLY A 254 14.33 -20.26 3.31
N GLN A 255 14.91 -19.16 2.84
CA GLN A 255 16.33 -18.87 2.96
C GLN A 255 16.51 -17.56 3.73
N LYS A 256 17.35 -17.54 4.74
CA LYS A 256 17.76 -16.33 5.46
C LYS A 256 19.25 -16.09 5.26
N SER A 257 19.61 -14.85 4.95
CA SER A 257 21.02 -14.43 4.83
C SER A 257 21.30 -13.29 5.81
N TRP A 258 22.47 -13.32 6.40
CA TRP A 258 22.95 -12.30 7.34
C TRP A 258 24.13 -11.52 6.76
N PRO A 259 24.31 -10.24 7.11
CA PRO A 259 25.47 -9.44 6.69
C PRO A 259 26.81 -10.03 7.11
N SER A 260 26.80 -10.85 8.16
CA SER A 260 27.99 -11.60 8.60
C SER A 260 28.49 -12.61 7.56
N GLY A 261 27.71 -12.90 6.51
CA GLY A 261 27.98 -13.93 5.51
C GLY A 261 27.39 -15.30 5.85
N ASN A 262 26.74 -15.45 6.99
CA ASN A 262 25.99 -16.68 7.30
C ASN A 262 24.74 -16.78 6.40
N GLN A 263 24.38 -18.02 6.04
CA GLN A 263 23.16 -18.31 5.28
C GLN A 263 22.48 -19.55 5.85
N TYR A 264 21.15 -19.48 5.99
CA TYR A 264 20.35 -20.62 6.37
C TYR A 264 19.31 -20.91 5.30
N GLN A 265 19.16 -22.16 4.92
CA GLN A 265 18.12 -22.66 4.03
C GLN A 265 17.42 -23.82 4.70
N GLY A 266 16.13 -23.66 5.00
CA GLY A 266 15.42 -24.70 5.75
C GLY A 266 14.01 -24.28 6.17
N GLU A 267 13.55 -24.93 7.23
CA GLU A 267 12.22 -24.72 7.78
C GLU A 267 12.20 -23.62 8.84
N PHE A 268 11.14 -22.83 8.82
CA PHE A 268 10.85 -21.75 9.77
C PHE A 268 9.49 -21.95 10.40
N LYS A 269 9.37 -21.55 11.64
CA LYS A 269 8.12 -21.44 12.37
C LYS A 269 8.09 -20.11 13.11
N SER A 270 7.14 -19.23 12.72
CA SER A 270 6.98 -17.89 13.31
C SER A 270 8.32 -17.15 13.44
N SER A 271 8.99 -16.94 12.32
CA SER A 271 10.29 -16.26 12.16
C SER A 271 11.51 -16.99 12.72
N VAL A 272 11.36 -18.17 13.32
CA VAL A 272 12.45 -18.90 13.96
C VAL A 272 12.82 -20.16 13.13
N MET A 273 14.13 -20.44 12.98
CA MET A 273 14.57 -21.71 12.38
C MET A 273 14.06 -22.88 13.24
N ASP A 274 13.20 -23.72 12.67
CA ASP A 274 12.60 -24.86 13.39
C ASP A 274 12.28 -25.96 12.37
N GLY A 275 12.74 -27.19 12.58
CA GLY A 275 12.67 -28.30 11.63
C GLY A 275 14.00 -28.59 10.97
N ARG A 276 14.02 -29.03 9.70
CA ARG A 276 15.25 -29.37 8.97
C ARG A 276 15.79 -28.19 8.20
N GLY A 277 17.13 -28.04 8.20
CA GLY A 277 17.78 -27.01 7.43
C GLY A 277 19.31 -27.14 7.37
N MET A 278 19.87 -26.35 6.47
CA MET A 278 21.31 -26.22 6.25
C MET A 278 21.74 -24.81 6.65
N LEU A 279 22.71 -24.70 7.54
CA LEU A 279 23.34 -23.44 7.93
C LEU A 279 24.78 -23.41 7.43
N THR A 280 25.06 -22.50 6.52
CA THR A 280 26.41 -22.20 6.06
C THR A 280 26.93 -21.00 6.84
N PHE A 281 28.03 -21.17 7.53
CA PHE A 281 28.72 -20.12 8.28
C PHE A 281 29.66 -19.32 7.38
N ALA A 282 29.89 -18.06 7.72
CA ALA A 282 30.81 -17.19 6.99
C ALA A 282 32.27 -17.75 6.92
N ASP A 283 32.65 -18.55 7.89
CA ASP A 283 33.96 -19.23 7.93
C ASP A 283 34.02 -20.52 7.09
N GLY A 284 32.94 -20.81 6.35
CA GLY A 284 32.85 -21.96 5.45
C GLY A 284 32.37 -23.25 6.11
N ARG A 285 32.15 -23.28 7.42
CA ARG A 285 31.51 -24.44 8.05
C ARG A 285 30.06 -24.61 7.53
N VAL A 286 29.63 -25.86 7.44
CA VAL A 286 28.25 -26.18 7.02
C VAL A 286 27.65 -27.15 8.02
N TYR A 287 26.49 -26.78 8.57
CA TYR A 287 25.64 -27.68 9.34
C TYR A 287 24.41 -28.07 8.53
N ASP A 288 24.15 -29.36 8.41
CA ASP A 288 22.94 -29.93 7.81
C ASP A 288 22.26 -30.83 8.85
N GLY A 289 21.08 -30.45 9.32
CA GLY A 289 20.41 -31.17 10.38
C GLY A 289 19.15 -30.53 10.89
N GLN A 290 18.78 -30.90 12.12
CA GLN A 290 17.58 -30.42 12.78
C GLN A 290 17.86 -29.14 13.56
N PHE A 291 16.87 -28.25 13.58
CA PHE A 291 16.82 -27.03 14.37
C PHE A 291 15.60 -27.05 15.28
N LYS A 292 15.72 -26.45 16.44
CA LYS A 292 14.64 -26.19 17.36
C LYS A 292 14.85 -24.84 18.04
N LEU A 293 13.86 -23.96 17.94
CA LEU A 293 13.92 -22.60 18.50
C LEU A 293 15.21 -21.85 18.12
N GLY A 294 15.61 -21.93 16.85
CA GLY A 294 16.78 -21.26 16.29
C GLY A 294 18.13 -21.94 16.56
N LYS A 295 18.15 -23.05 17.31
CA LYS A 295 19.37 -23.73 17.68
C LYS A 295 19.48 -25.09 16.99
N ARG A 296 20.71 -25.52 16.64
CA ARG A 296 20.97 -26.90 16.19
C ARG A 296 20.53 -27.88 17.26
N SER A 297 19.74 -28.87 16.89
CA SER A 297 19.13 -29.84 17.80
C SER A 297 18.98 -31.20 17.11
N GLY A 298 18.79 -32.27 17.89
CA GLY A 298 18.59 -33.60 17.33
C GLY A 298 19.76 -34.09 16.48
N LYS A 299 19.48 -34.80 15.39
CA LYS A 299 20.52 -35.34 14.51
C LYS A 299 20.96 -34.32 13.45
N GLY A 300 22.27 -34.23 13.23
CA GLY A 300 22.84 -33.37 12.21
C GLY A 300 24.30 -33.71 11.89
N THR A 301 24.77 -33.08 10.82
CA THR A 301 26.14 -33.16 10.35
C THR A 301 26.74 -31.76 10.32
N LEU A 302 27.91 -31.59 10.91
CA LEU A 302 28.71 -30.37 10.83
C LEU A 302 30.03 -30.70 10.11
N SER A 303 30.30 -29.99 9.03
CA SER A 303 31.49 -30.10 8.21
C SER A 303 32.31 -28.82 8.29
N TRP A 304 33.62 -28.95 8.31
CA TRP A 304 34.60 -27.85 8.32
C TRP A 304 35.34 -27.75 6.97
N PRO A 305 35.78 -26.56 6.56
CA PRO A 305 36.57 -26.39 5.34
C PRO A 305 37.89 -27.16 5.35
N SER A 306 38.44 -27.40 6.53
CA SER A 306 39.64 -28.20 6.75
C SER A 306 39.47 -29.72 6.47
N GLY A 307 38.19 -30.15 6.26
CA GLY A 307 37.85 -31.53 5.90
C GLY A 307 37.30 -32.35 7.06
N GLU A 308 37.33 -31.85 8.28
CA GLU A 308 36.69 -32.56 9.40
C GLU A 308 35.20 -32.63 9.22
N LYS A 309 34.61 -33.66 9.81
CA LYS A 309 33.16 -33.89 9.83
C LYS A 309 32.68 -34.50 11.12
N TYR A 310 31.61 -33.93 11.69
CA TYR A 310 30.87 -34.56 12.78
C TYR A 310 29.50 -34.95 12.30
N SER A 311 29.05 -36.16 12.58
CA SER A 311 27.67 -36.63 12.39
C SER A 311 27.18 -37.23 13.69
N GLY A 312 26.15 -36.64 14.28
CA GLY A 312 25.66 -37.09 15.59
C GLY A 312 24.54 -36.22 16.16
N GLU A 313 24.45 -36.25 17.48
CA GLU A 313 23.41 -35.57 18.22
C GLU A 313 23.86 -34.14 18.58
N PHE A 314 22.89 -33.22 18.58
CA PHE A 314 23.04 -31.82 18.99
C PHE A 314 21.97 -31.46 20.02
N VAL A 315 22.37 -30.73 21.05
CA VAL A 315 21.48 -30.14 22.05
C VAL A 315 21.90 -28.69 22.25
N ASP A 316 20.95 -27.77 22.11
CA ASP A 316 21.18 -26.32 22.28
C ASP A 316 22.39 -25.76 21.48
N GLY A 317 22.60 -26.28 20.28
CA GLY A 317 23.68 -25.85 19.39
C GLY A 317 25.00 -26.54 19.61
N MET A 318 25.14 -27.42 20.63
CA MET A 318 26.37 -28.14 20.97
C MET A 318 26.28 -29.59 20.52
N ARG A 319 27.45 -30.16 20.12
CA ARG A 319 27.59 -31.63 19.94
C ARG A 319 27.43 -32.30 21.30
N GLU A 320 26.48 -33.22 21.38
CA GLU A 320 26.11 -33.92 22.62
C GLU A 320 25.75 -35.37 22.28
N GLY A 321 25.71 -36.25 23.30
CA GLY A 321 25.25 -37.61 23.10
C GLY A 321 26.23 -38.44 22.23
N ARG A 322 25.67 -39.25 21.31
CA ARG A 322 26.48 -40.10 20.42
C ARG A 322 26.71 -39.48 19.06
N GLY A 323 27.96 -39.69 18.55
CA GLY A 323 28.32 -39.22 17.24
C GLY A 323 29.59 -39.87 16.67
N VAL A 324 29.84 -39.53 15.40
CA VAL A 324 31.04 -39.87 14.66
C VAL A 324 31.78 -38.60 14.31
N PHE A 325 33.03 -38.49 14.70
CA PHE A 325 33.93 -37.46 14.23
C PHE A 325 34.95 -38.06 13.26
N THR A 326 35.08 -37.47 12.10
CA THR A 326 36.04 -37.92 11.06
C THR A 326 37.01 -36.79 10.82
N TRP A 327 38.34 -37.11 10.89
CA TRP A 327 39.42 -36.20 10.54
C TRP A 327 39.73 -36.22 9.04
N PRO A 328 40.47 -35.22 8.53
CA PRO A 328 40.82 -35.14 7.10
C PRO A 328 41.64 -36.31 6.57
N ASP A 329 42.43 -36.92 7.41
CA ASP A 329 43.22 -38.14 7.10
C ASP A 329 42.34 -39.43 7.02
N GLY A 330 41.07 -39.31 7.27
CA GLY A 330 40.12 -40.43 7.27
C GLY A 330 39.99 -41.14 8.60
N SER A 331 40.81 -40.83 9.59
CA SER A 331 40.66 -41.35 10.95
C SER A 331 39.31 -40.96 11.56
N LYS A 332 38.81 -41.76 12.50
CA LYS A 332 37.48 -41.58 13.09
C LYS A 332 37.44 -41.83 14.59
N TYR A 333 36.56 -41.09 15.24
CA TYR A 333 36.09 -41.44 16.58
C TYR A 333 34.59 -41.72 16.54
N VAL A 334 34.17 -42.85 17.06
CA VAL A 334 32.78 -43.20 17.21
C VAL A 334 32.50 -43.36 18.70
N GLY A 335 31.80 -42.43 19.33
CA GLY A 335 31.62 -42.43 20.76
C GLY A 335 30.76 -41.30 21.30
N GLY A 336 30.99 -41.00 22.58
CA GLY A 336 30.24 -39.92 23.29
C GLY A 336 30.80 -38.52 23.01
N PHE A 337 29.93 -37.55 23.11
CA PHE A 337 30.22 -36.12 23.04
C PHE A 337 29.53 -35.41 24.19
N GLN A 338 30.19 -34.43 24.79
CA GLN A 338 29.66 -33.56 25.81
C GLN A 338 30.17 -32.14 25.61
N GLN A 339 29.25 -31.17 25.50
CA GLN A 339 29.55 -29.74 25.34
C GLN A 339 30.61 -29.48 24.22
N ASN A 340 30.39 -30.08 23.05
CA ASN A 340 31.26 -30.04 21.87
C ASN A 340 32.57 -30.85 21.95
N ALA A 341 32.93 -31.48 23.07
CA ALA A 341 34.16 -32.24 23.26
C ALA A 341 33.89 -33.75 23.13
N LEU A 342 34.92 -34.50 22.69
CA LEU A 342 34.94 -35.97 22.80
C LEU A 342 34.86 -36.35 24.28
N HIS A 343 33.96 -37.26 24.65
CA HIS A 343 33.78 -37.65 26.04
C HIS A 343 33.33 -39.12 26.18
N GLY A 344 33.77 -39.78 27.24
CA GLY A 344 33.37 -41.17 27.54
C GLY A 344 34.12 -42.20 26.69
N ARG A 345 33.55 -43.41 26.64
CA ARG A 345 34.11 -44.53 25.86
C ARG A 345 33.72 -44.44 24.40
N GLY A 346 34.62 -44.88 23.53
CA GLY A 346 34.38 -44.93 22.09
C GLY A 346 35.35 -45.89 21.39
N VAL A 347 35.29 -45.85 20.05
CA VAL A 347 36.19 -46.56 19.16
C VAL A 347 36.94 -45.53 18.34
N CYS A 348 38.23 -45.61 18.34
CA CYS A 348 39.15 -44.82 17.51
C CYS A 348 39.62 -45.69 16.34
N SER A 349 39.39 -45.27 15.11
CA SER A 349 39.82 -45.94 13.87
C SER A 349 40.97 -45.12 13.27
N MET A 350 42.16 -45.70 13.17
CA MET A 350 43.36 -45.11 12.54
C MET A 350 43.96 -46.15 11.59
N ASP A 351 44.29 -45.76 10.36
CA ASP A 351 44.86 -46.62 9.31
C ASP A 351 44.09 -47.94 9.12
N GLY A 352 42.76 -47.87 9.27
CA GLY A 352 41.86 -49.03 9.14
C GLY A 352 41.80 -49.98 10.35
N ALA A 353 42.50 -49.65 11.45
CA ALA A 353 42.48 -50.42 12.68
C ALA A 353 41.56 -49.77 13.73
N ASP A 354 40.59 -50.49 14.24
CA ASP A 354 39.68 -50.06 15.30
C ASP A 354 40.26 -50.41 16.67
N THR A 355 40.41 -49.39 17.53
CA THR A 355 40.90 -49.58 18.92
C THR A 355 39.92 -48.95 19.90
N PRO A 356 39.62 -49.58 21.05
CA PRO A 356 38.93 -48.92 22.14
C PRO A 356 39.69 -47.68 22.58
N CYS A 357 38.98 -46.59 22.85
CA CYS A 357 39.55 -45.36 23.36
C CYS A 357 38.60 -44.67 24.31
N ARG A 358 39.18 -43.82 25.19
CA ARG A 358 38.36 -43.06 26.17
C ARG A 358 38.85 -41.63 26.23
N PHE A 359 37.88 -40.73 26.29
CA PHE A 359 38.15 -39.28 26.36
C PHE A 359 37.47 -38.70 27.60
N ASP A 360 38.11 -37.69 28.20
CA ASP A 360 37.49 -36.78 29.16
C ASP A 360 37.65 -35.36 28.63
N ARG A 361 36.53 -34.73 28.30
CA ARG A 361 36.44 -33.34 27.78
C ARG A 361 37.47 -33.04 26.69
N GLY A 362 37.63 -33.92 25.72
CA GLY A 362 38.50 -33.76 24.56
C GLY A 362 39.90 -34.29 24.76
N VAL A 363 40.31 -34.67 25.97
CA VAL A 363 41.62 -35.28 26.26
C VAL A 363 41.48 -36.79 26.26
N ARG A 364 42.34 -37.48 25.46
CA ARG A 364 42.42 -38.94 25.46
C ARG A 364 43.08 -39.42 26.75
N ILE A 365 42.41 -40.35 27.46
CA ILE A 365 42.86 -40.88 28.76
C ILE A 365 43.13 -42.39 28.70
N GLU A 366 42.67 -43.07 27.65
CA GLU A 366 42.93 -44.48 27.31
C GLU A 366 42.97 -44.67 25.79
#